data_2af50fd2d7cae29432beb81195cdb010
#
_entry.id   2af50fd2d7cae29432beb81195cdb010
#
_cell.length_a   1.000
_cell.length_b   1.000
_cell.length_c   1.000
_cell.angle_alpha   90.00
_cell.angle_beta   90.00
_cell.angle_gamma   90.00
#
_symmetry.space_group_name_H-M   'P 1'
#
loop_
_entity.id
_entity.type
_entity.pdbx_description
1 polymer ?
#
loop_
_entity_poly.entity_id
_entity_poly.type
_entity_poly.pdbx_seq_one_letter_code
_entity_poly.pdbx_strand_id
1 'polypeptide(L)'
;MQTQMHIVLLFIIGIPLIEIYLMIKIGSVIGAFNTIFLIFFTAITGIYFAKLEGLNAIRSGINQLVKNEVPIYEIISGATLAFAALLLIIPGFLTDCVGFLLIIPITRKFFVKSLFSKFNNKKSDEDIIEGSFEENKEDDNDKK
;
A
#
# COMPACT_ATOMS: atom_id res chain seq x y z
N MET A 1 9.94 -3.60 23.77
CA MET A 1 8.70 -2.85 23.49
C MET A 1 8.88 -1.33 23.55
N GLN A 2 9.57 -0.76 24.52
CA GLN A 2 9.79 0.70 24.64
C GLN A 2 10.54 1.32 23.45
N THR A 3 11.57 0.70 22.92
CA THR A 3 12.36 1.24 21.80
C THR A 3 11.54 1.41 20.50
N GLN A 4 10.62 0.51 20.23
CA GLN A 4 9.73 0.59 19.06
C GLN A 4 8.76 1.78 19.17
N MET A 5 8.25 2.06 20.36
CA MET A 5 7.34 3.16 20.62
C MET A 5 8.01 4.53 20.43
N HIS A 6 9.27 4.68 20.83
CA HIS A 6 10.03 5.92 20.64
C HIS A 6 10.32 6.19 19.15
N ILE A 7 10.61 5.14 18.36
CA ILE A 7 10.83 5.26 16.92
C ILE A 7 9.55 5.72 16.20
N VAL A 8 8.41 5.11 16.52
CA VAL A 8 7.12 5.51 15.96
C VAL A 8 6.76 6.95 16.31
N LEU A 9 6.97 7.34 17.56
CA LEU A 9 6.74 8.71 18.02
C LEU A 9 7.64 9.72 17.29
N LEU A 10 8.89 9.36 17.07
CA LEU A 10 9.86 10.18 16.33
C LEU A 10 9.44 10.38 14.88
N PHE A 11 8.87 9.37 14.21
CA PHE A 11 8.32 9.50 12.87
C PHE A 11 7.05 10.37 12.83
N ILE A 12 6.13 10.16 13.78
CA ILE A 12 4.88 10.92 13.84
C ILE A 12 5.12 12.42 14.05
N ILE A 13 6.14 12.79 14.83
CA ILE A 13 6.48 14.20 15.08
C ILE A 13 7.49 14.70 14.03
N GLY A 14 8.45 13.88 13.63
CA GLY A 14 9.53 14.28 12.74
C GLY A 14 9.07 14.57 11.32
N ILE A 15 8.14 13.78 10.77
CA ILE A 15 7.62 14.02 9.41
C ILE A 15 6.93 15.38 9.30
N PRO A 16 5.96 15.75 10.15
CA PRO A 16 5.35 17.08 10.09
C PRO A 16 6.35 18.23 10.29
N LEU A 17 7.36 18.07 11.15
CA LEU A 17 8.39 19.10 11.33
C LEU A 17 9.23 19.31 10.07
N ILE A 18 9.60 18.22 9.39
CA ILE A 18 10.32 18.29 8.11
C ILE A 18 9.43 18.91 7.04
N GLU A 19 8.14 18.58 6.99
CA GLU A 19 7.18 19.18 6.05
C GLU A 19 7.09 20.70 6.23
N ILE A 20 6.88 21.16 7.46
CA ILE A 20 6.81 22.59 7.77
C ILE A 20 8.12 23.29 7.38
N TYR A 21 9.27 22.69 7.69
CA TYR A 21 10.58 23.23 7.32
C TYR A 21 10.73 23.34 5.80
N LEU A 22 10.35 22.30 5.04
CA LEU A 22 10.37 22.29 3.58
C LEU A 22 9.43 23.37 3.01
N MET A 23 8.21 23.47 3.54
CA MET A 23 7.25 24.50 3.12
C MET A 23 7.78 25.91 3.31
N ILE A 24 8.41 26.19 4.44
CA ILE A 24 9.02 27.50 4.70
C ILE A 24 10.18 27.75 3.73
N LYS A 25 11.07 26.77 3.56
CA LYS A 25 12.27 26.92 2.73
C LYS A 25 11.93 27.05 1.25
N ILE A 26 11.07 26.21 0.73
CA ILE A 26 10.64 26.26 -0.68
C ILE A 26 9.77 27.50 -0.90
N GLY A 27 8.83 27.79 0.01
CA GLY A 27 7.97 28.97 -0.07
C GLY A 27 8.74 30.29 -0.06
N SER A 28 9.88 30.35 0.64
CA SER A 28 10.75 31.53 0.62
C SER A 28 11.42 31.76 -0.74
N VAL A 29 11.60 30.71 -1.54
CA VAL A 29 12.23 30.79 -2.87
C VAL A 29 11.20 31.05 -3.95
N ILE A 30 10.07 30.34 -3.96
CA ILE A 30 9.06 30.45 -5.02
C ILE A 30 7.97 31.49 -4.72
N GLY A 31 7.91 31.97 -3.49
CA GLY A 31 6.91 32.92 -3.01
C GLY A 31 5.64 32.25 -2.47
N ALA A 32 4.97 32.93 -1.55
CA ALA A 32 3.79 32.41 -0.85
C ALA A 32 2.64 32.05 -1.80
N PHE A 33 2.37 32.90 -2.81
CA PHE A 33 1.29 32.66 -3.77
C PHE A 33 1.51 31.36 -4.56
N ASN A 34 2.72 31.15 -5.08
CA ASN A 34 3.06 29.95 -5.84
C ASN A 34 3.03 28.71 -4.95
N THR A 35 3.42 28.83 -3.70
CA THR A 35 3.34 27.73 -2.72
C THR A 35 1.90 27.31 -2.48
N ILE A 36 1.01 28.27 -2.23
CA ILE A 36 -0.42 28.00 -2.04
C ILE A 36 -1.03 27.38 -3.29
N PHE A 37 -0.72 27.94 -4.47
CA PHE A 37 -1.17 27.38 -5.74
C PHE A 37 -0.72 25.93 -5.92
N LEU A 38 0.55 25.64 -5.62
CA LEU A 38 1.10 24.28 -5.73
C LEU A 38 0.37 23.29 -4.80
N ILE A 39 0.11 23.69 -3.56
CA ILE A 39 -0.61 22.87 -2.57
C ILE A 39 -2.01 22.50 -3.09
N PHE A 40 -2.78 23.49 -3.57
CA PHE A 40 -4.10 23.21 -4.12
C PHE A 40 -4.04 22.38 -5.40
N PHE A 41 -3.09 22.66 -6.26
CA PHE A 41 -2.90 21.92 -7.50
C PHE A 41 -2.55 20.45 -7.25
N THR A 42 -1.63 20.16 -6.34
CA THR A 42 -1.27 18.77 -5.98
C THR A 42 -2.43 18.04 -5.32
N ALA A 43 -3.14 18.68 -4.38
CA ALA A 43 -4.29 18.09 -3.71
C ALA A 43 -5.42 17.72 -4.70
N ILE A 44 -5.82 18.65 -5.56
CA ILE A 44 -6.89 18.43 -6.55
C ILE A 44 -6.48 17.34 -7.54
N THR A 45 -5.27 17.43 -8.08
CA THR A 45 -4.73 16.46 -9.05
C THR A 45 -4.61 15.08 -8.43
N GLY A 46 -4.09 14.99 -7.21
CA GLY A 46 -3.93 13.74 -6.47
C GLY A 46 -5.26 13.05 -6.18
N ILE A 47 -6.25 13.79 -5.67
CA ILE A 47 -7.59 13.27 -5.41
C ILE A 47 -8.25 12.78 -6.71
N TYR A 48 -8.09 13.50 -7.80
CA TYR A 48 -8.63 13.12 -9.10
C TYR A 48 -8.05 11.79 -9.58
N PHE A 49 -6.72 11.65 -9.57
CA PHE A 49 -6.06 10.40 -9.96
C PHE A 49 -6.35 9.24 -8.99
N ALA A 50 -6.37 9.51 -7.69
CA ALA A 50 -6.72 8.50 -6.69
C ALA A 50 -8.14 7.95 -6.91
N LYS A 51 -9.10 8.82 -7.27
CA LYS A 51 -10.46 8.42 -7.63
C LYS A 51 -10.50 7.55 -8.88
N LEU A 52 -9.79 7.92 -9.94
CA LEU A 52 -9.74 7.14 -11.18
C LEU A 52 -9.16 5.75 -10.94
N GLU A 53 -8.01 5.70 -10.29
CA GLU A 53 -7.33 4.43 -9.99
C GLU A 53 -8.11 3.57 -8.99
N GLY A 54 -8.77 4.20 -8.01
CA GLY A 54 -9.64 3.52 -7.06
C GLY A 54 -10.84 2.86 -7.76
N LEU A 55 -11.49 3.56 -8.70
CA LEU A 55 -12.57 2.97 -9.50
C LEU A 55 -12.08 1.81 -10.36
N ASN A 56 -10.89 1.91 -10.95
CA ASN A 56 -10.28 0.82 -11.72
C ASN A 56 -10.02 -0.40 -10.85
N ALA A 57 -9.48 -0.21 -9.64
CA ALA A 57 -9.25 -1.29 -8.68
C ALA A 57 -10.57 -2.00 -8.28
N ILE A 58 -11.63 -1.22 -8.01
CA ILE A 58 -12.95 -1.78 -7.69
C ILE A 58 -13.51 -2.60 -8.85
N ARG A 59 -13.47 -2.08 -10.08
CA ARG A 59 -13.95 -2.79 -11.27
C ARG A 59 -13.17 -4.09 -11.51
N SER A 60 -11.85 -4.04 -11.38
CA SER A 60 -10.98 -5.21 -11.50
C SER A 60 -11.32 -6.26 -10.43
N GLY A 61 -11.52 -5.83 -9.18
CA GLY A 61 -11.91 -6.69 -8.08
C GLY A 61 -13.26 -7.38 -8.31
N ILE A 62 -14.27 -6.65 -8.78
CA ILE A 62 -15.58 -7.23 -9.12
C ILE A 62 -15.46 -8.26 -10.24
N ASN A 63 -14.66 -7.98 -11.29
CA ASN A 63 -14.45 -8.92 -12.39
C ASN A 63 -13.79 -10.22 -11.94
N GLN A 64 -12.88 -10.15 -10.96
CA GLN A 64 -12.25 -11.36 -10.38
C GLN A 64 -13.25 -12.16 -9.54
N LEU A 65 -14.10 -11.49 -8.75
CA LEU A 65 -15.15 -12.15 -7.98
C LEU A 65 -16.15 -12.91 -8.87
N VAL A 66 -16.50 -12.34 -10.04
CA VAL A 66 -17.36 -13.02 -11.02
C VAL A 66 -16.71 -14.30 -11.58
N LYS A 67 -15.36 -14.33 -11.61
CA LYS A 67 -14.58 -15.52 -12.02
C LYS A 67 -14.28 -16.49 -10.87
N ASN A 68 -14.88 -16.29 -9.70
CA ASN A 68 -14.58 -17.03 -8.46
C ASN A 68 -13.12 -16.92 -8.01
N GLU A 69 -12.43 -15.82 -8.37
CA GLU A 69 -11.08 -15.50 -7.91
C GLU A 69 -11.14 -14.53 -6.72
N VAL A 70 -10.24 -14.65 -5.76
CA VAL A 70 -10.16 -13.71 -4.62
C VAL A 70 -9.31 -12.51 -5.02
N PRO A 71 -9.87 -11.28 -5.10
CA PRO A 71 -9.16 -10.09 -5.56
C PRO A 71 -8.25 -9.48 -4.48
N ILE A 72 -7.31 -10.26 -3.94
CA ILE A 72 -6.44 -9.79 -2.84
C ILE A 72 -5.59 -8.60 -3.26
N TYR A 73 -5.06 -8.63 -4.49
CA TYR A 73 -4.27 -7.52 -5.02
C TYR A 73 -5.08 -6.22 -5.10
N GLU A 74 -6.32 -6.28 -5.56
CA GLU A 74 -7.21 -5.13 -5.70
C GLU A 74 -7.61 -4.54 -4.35
N ILE A 75 -7.82 -5.38 -3.34
CA ILE A 75 -8.11 -4.94 -1.97
C ILE A 75 -6.92 -4.16 -1.40
N ILE A 76 -5.70 -4.71 -1.49
CA ILE A 76 -4.50 -4.03 -0.99
C ILE A 76 -4.18 -2.79 -1.82
N SER A 77 -4.38 -2.85 -3.13
CA SER A 77 -4.23 -1.72 -4.03
C SER A 77 -5.20 -0.59 -3.69
N GLY A 78 -6.46 -0.90 -3.41
CA GLY A 78 -7.47 0.06 -2.97
C GLY A 78 -7.12 0.71 -1.63
N ALA A 79 -6.68 -0.07 -0.66
CA ALA A 79 -6.20 0.45 0.63
C ALA A 79 -4.99 1.38 0.46
N THR A 80 -4.04 1.02 -0.42
CA THR A 80 -2.87 1.85 -0.74
C THR A 80 -3.28 3.18 -1.38
N LEU A 81 -4.28 3.16 -2.28
CA LEU A 81 -4.82 4.38 -2.91
C LEU A 81 -5.55 5.27 -1.91
N ALA A 82 -6.32 4.70 -0.99
CA ALA A 82 -6.96 5.45 0.08
C ALA A 82 -5.93 6.14 0.99
N PHE A 83 -4.85 5.43 1.31
CA PHE A 83 -3.73 5.99 2.06
C PHE A 83 -3.01 7.11 1.28
N ALA A 84 -2.77 6.92 -0.01
CA ALA A 84 -2.19 7.95 -0.88
C ALA A 84 -3.07 9.21 -0.93
N ALA A 85 -4.39 9.04 -1.05
CA ALA A 85 -5.33 10.15 -1.03
C ALA A 85 -5.29 10.92 0.30
N LEU A 86 -5.20 10.22 1.43
CA LEU A 86 -5.02 10.84 2.75
C LEU A 86 -3.74 11.66 2.83
N LEU A 87 -2.62 11.15 2.30
CA LEU A 87 -1.36 11.88 2.26
C LEU A 87 -1.46 13.18 1.44
N LEU A 88 -2.19 13.17 0.32
CA LEU A 88 -2.34 14.34 -0.53
C LEU A 88 -3.37 15.36 0.00
N ILE A 89 -4.25 14.96 0.91
CA ILE A 89 -5.17 15.90 1.60
C ILE A 89 -4.41 16.73 2.64
N ILE A 90 -3.42 16.14 3.29
CA ILE A 90 -2.56 16.83 4.25
C ILE A 90 -1.45 17.51 3.45
N PRO A 91 -1.47 18.85 3.31
CA PRO A 91 -0.52 19.53 2.43
C PRO A 91 0.90 19.39 2.96
N GLY A 92 1.77 18.81 2.13
CA GLY A 92 3.18 18.67 2.42
C GLY A 92 3.98 18.32 1.16
N PHE A 93 5.22 18.77 1.05
CA PHE A 93 6.03 18.47 -0.13
C PHE A 93 6.46 17.00 -0.19
N LEU A 94 6.90 16.47 0.93
CA LEU A 94 7.36 15.09 1.02
C LEU A 94 6.19 14.11 0.95
N THR A 95 5.13 14.38 1.72
CA THR A 95 3.91 13.57 1.73
C THR A 95 3.22 13.57 0.38
N ASP A 96 3.18 14.71 -0.33
CA ASP A 96 2.63 14.80 -1.69
C ASP A 96 3.43 13.92 -2.67
N CYS A 97 4.77 13.98 -2.63
CA CYS A 97 5.61 13.11 -3.46
C CYS A 97 5.34 11.63 -3.19
N VAL A 98 5.24 11.22 -1.93
CA VAL A 98 4.93 9.83 -1.56
C VAL A 98 3.52 9.45 -2.00
N GLY A 99 2.54 10.32 -1.81
CA GLY A 99 1.16 10.12 -2.27
C GLY A 99 1.08 9.91 -3.78
N PHE A 100 1.74 10.75 -4.57
CA PHE A 100 1.79 10.58 -6.02
C PHE A 100 2.46 9.27 -6.45
N LEU A 101 3.58 8.90 -5.81
CA LEU A 101 4.24 7.61 -6.07
C LEU A 101 3.32 6.42 -5.83
N LEU A 102 2.47 6.47 -4.81
CA LEU A 102 1.51 5.42 -4.49
C LEU A 102 0.30 5.38 -5.46
N ILE A 103 -0.06 6.52 -6.06
CA ILE A 103 -1.14 6.59 -7.07
C ILE A 103 -0.70 5.97 -8.39
N ILE A 104 0.55 6.18 -8.81
CA ILE A 104 1.05 5.69 -10.09
C ILE A 104 0.99 4.14 -10.11
N PRO A 105 0.33 3.51 -11.10
CA PRO A 105 0.11 2.05 -11.10
C PRO A 105 1.41 1.22 -11.10
N ILE A 106 2.47 1.73 -11.73
CA ILE A 106 3.75 1.01 -11.83
C ILE A 106 4.43 0.94 -10.47
N THR A 107 4.57 2.07 -9.77
CA THR A 107 5.20 2.13 -8.45
C THR A 107 4.33 1.44 -7.39
N ARG A 108 3.01 1.57 -7.49
CA ARG A 108 2.06 0.87 -6.62
C ARG A 108 2.19 -0.65 -6.74
N LYS A 109 2.29 -1.21 -7.96
CA LYS A 109 2.51 -2.65 -8.17
C LYS A 109 3.77 -3.14 -7.49
N PHE A 110 4.85 -2.37 -7.58
CA PHE A 110 6.11 -2.69 -6.93
C PHE A 110 5.97 -2.67 -5.40
N PHE A 111 5.29 -1.65 -4.86
CA PHE A 111 5.07 -1.49 -3.43
C PHE A 111 4.18 -2.59 -2.86
N VAL A 112 3.05 -2.87 -3.52
CA VAL A 112 2.12 -3.96 -3.14
C VAL A 112 2.81 -5.31 -3.20
N LYS A 113 3.60 -5.59 -4.25
CA LYS A 113 4.36 -6.85 -4.37
C LYS A 113 5.40 -7.00 -3.25
N SER A 114 6.08 -5.92 -2.88
CA SER A 114 7.04 -5.92 -1.77
C SER A 114 6.38 -6.21 -0.42
N LEU A 115 5.19 -5.63 -0.19
CA LEU A 115 4.39 -5.93 1.00
C LEU A 115 3.93 -7.39 1.01
N PHE A 116 3.46 -7.91 -0.13
CA PHE A 116 3.00 -9.31 -0.27
C PHE A 116 4.12 -10.31 0.03
N SER A 117 5.33 -10.07 -0.51
CA SER A 117 6.49 -10.93 -0.26
C SER A 117 6.82 -11.01 1.24
N LYS A 118 6.67 -9.90 1.95
CA LYS A 118 6.93 -9.86 3.40
C LYS A 118 5.86 -10.58 4.23
N PHE A 119 4.61 -10.59 3.75
CA PHE A 119 3.52 -11.33 4.42
C PHE A 119 3.56 -12.83 4.13
N ASN A 120 3.95 -13.21 2.92
CA ASN A 120 4.01 -14.63 2.52
C ASN A 120 5.19 -15.36 3.19
N ASN A 121 6.34 -14.71 3.34
CA ASN A 121 7.47 -15.29 4.07
C ASN A 121 7.18 -15.52 5.58
N LYS A 122 6.22 -14.79 6.16
CA LYS A 122 5.84 -14.98 7.56
C LYS A 122 4.87 -16.14 7.77
N LYS A 123 4.17 -16.58 6.69
CA LYS A 123 3.29 -17.77 6.74
C LYS A 123 4.03 -19.07 6.47
N SER A 124 5.22 -19.04 5.88
CA SER A 124 6.01 -20.26 5.60
C SER A 124 6.70 -20.84 6.82
N ASP A 125 6.80 -20.08 7.92
CA ASP A 125 7.43 -20.59 9.15
C ASP A 125 6.43 -21.18 10.18
N GLU A 126 5.12 -21.05 9.95
CA GLU A 126 4.11 -21.54 10.90
C GLU A 126 3.26 -22.72 10.41
N ASP A 127 3.27 -23.07 9.13
CA ASP A 127 2.44 -24.15 8.58
C ASP A 127 3.24 -25.15 7.71
N ILE A 128 4.30 -25.75 8.27
CA ILE A 128 4.77 -27.07 7.82
C ILE A 128 4.22 -28.10 8.80
N ILE A 129 2.92 -28.36 8.74
CA ILE A 129 2.39 -29.63 9.17
C ILE A 129 2.52 -30.56 7.94
N GLU A 130 3.62 -31.31 7.90
CA GLU A 130 3.74 -32.48 7.04
C GLU A 130 2.64 -33.47 7.42
N GLY A 131 1.50 -33.36 6.74
CA GLY A 131 0.55 -34.46 6.66
C GLY A 131 1.12 -35.54 5.76
N SER A 132 1.87 -36.46 6.32
CA SER A 132 2.20 -37.69 5.64
C SER A 132 0.91 -38.50 5.44
N PHE A 133 0.40 -38.48 4.22
CA PHE A 133 -0.58 -39.49 3.79
C PHE A 133 0.15 -40.82 3.67
N GLU A 134 0.03 -41.65 4.68
CA GLU A 134 0.28 -43.10 4.54
C GLU A 134 -0.81 -43.66 3.63
N GLU A 135 -0.45 -43.90 2.38
CA GLU A 135 -1.21 -44.71 1.44
C GLU A 135 -1.13 -46.17 1.93
N ASN A 136 -2.14 -46.60 2.68
CA ASN A 136 -2.36 -48.00 2.98
C ASN A 136 -2.61 -48.76 1.67
N LYS A 137 -1.59 -49.38 1.11
CA LYS A 137 -1.74 -50.48 0.17
C LYS A 137 -2.27 -51.69 0.95
N GLU A 138 -3.58 -51.89 0.92
CA GLU A 138 -4.17 -53.19 1.24
C GLU A 138 -3.70 -54.20 0.20
N ASP A 139 -2.89 -55.13 0.66
CA ASP A 139 -2.57 -56.38 0.00
C ASP A 139 -3.87 -57.20 -0.22
N ASP A 140 -4.34 -57.22 -1.45
CA ASP A 140 -5.31 -58.22 -1.88
C ASP A 140 -4.56 -59.45 -2.46
N ASN A 141 -4.02 -60.23 -1.55
CA ASN A 141 -3.52 -61.58 -1.82
C ASN A 141 -4.36 -62.54 -1.03
N ASP A 142 -5.48 -63.01 -1.59
CA ASP A 142 -5.96 -64.36 -1.38
C ASP A 142 -7.16 -64.65 -2.29
N LYS A 143 -6.97 -65.60 -3.19
CA LYS A 143 -7.79 -66.79 -3.51
C LYS A 143 -7.68 -67.21 -4.97
N LYS A 144 -6.91 -68.29 -5.10
CA LYS A 144 -7.25 -69.50 -5.85
C LYS A 144 -8.01 -69.35 -7.15
#